data_090eafae2ecc93df5247c835bbf85bb3
#
_entry.id   090eafae2ecc93df5247c835bbf85bb3
#
_cell.length_a   1.000
_cell.length_b   1.000
_cell.length_c   1.000
_cell.angle_alpha   90.00
_cell.angle_beta   90.00
_cell.angle_gamma   90.00
#
_symmetry.space_group_name_H-M   'P 1'
#
loop_
_entity.id
_entity.type
_entity.pdbx_description
1 polymer ?
#
loop_
_entity_poly.entity_id
_entity_poly.type
_entity_poly.pdbx_seq_one_letter_code
_entity_poly.pdbx_strand_id
1 'polypeptide(L)'
;MRSTISVFVSIQLCFMLTIFDSQAQGLGPEWDQYLPPSPNATSLVTFTESPVSHTNGSVGVSIGVVNLNSYGVPMNVSMQYNSTGVRTREESSQVGLSWNIQSGGVITRTVMGAHPDESPTLGYLHAIDTFKDVPVQDRDSIEVLALMRGYDLQPDIFHINAMGLSGKFVLDDDTGDAILLSERPWKISHDANFNQWTIIDEGGTQYLFTEQETTFSSAYEQAHTTAWYLTKQVI
;
A
#
# COMPACT_ATOMS: atom_id res chain seq x y z
N MET A 1 70.92 47.73 -29.75
CA MET A 1 70.53 46.52 -30.49
C MET A 1 70.60 45.19 -29.69
N ARG A 2 71.58 45.01 -28.83
CA ARG A 2 71.69 43.76 -28.02
C ARG A 2 70.61 43.63 -26.94
N SER A 3 70.10 44.68 -26.37
CA SER A 3 69.12 44.72 -25.31
C SER A 3 67.72 44.36 -25.80
N THR A 4 67.30 44.79 -26.99
CA THR A 4 65.97 44.52 -27.56
C THR A 4 65.80 43.05 -28.00
N ILE A 5 66.91 42.45 -28.45
CA ILE A 5 66.87 41.00 -28.84
C ILE A 5 66.70 40.11 -27.60
N SER A 6 67.36 40.45 -26.50
CA SER A 6 67.24 39.70 -25.25
C SER A 6 65.82 39.74 -24.69
N VAL A 7 65.13 40.85 -24.76
CA VAL A 7 63.73 40.98 -24.30
C VAL A 7 62.80 40.20 -25.20
N PHE A 8 63.03 40.22 -26.52
CA PHE A 8 62.17 39.41 -27.45
C PHE A 8 62.38 37.94 -27.25
N VAL A 9 63.56 37.45 -27.02
CA VAL A 9 63.87 36.04 -26.76
C VAL A 9 63.25 35.61 -25.42
N SER A 10 63.29 36.47 -24.39
CA SER A 10 62.66 36.17 -23.10
C SER A 10 61.15 36.14 -23.20
N ILE A 11 60.49 36.98 -23.97
CA ILE A 11 59.03 36.98 -24.19
C ILE A 11 58.64 35.75 -24.99
N GLN A 12 59.41 35.35 -25.99
CA GLN A 12 59.13 34.17 -26.79
C GLN A 12 59.34 32.89 -26.02
N LEU A 13 60.31 32.84 -25.10
CA LEU A 13 60.49 31.70 -24.19
C LEU A 13 59.38 31.61 -23.16
N CYS A 14 58.89 32.74 -22.64
CA CYS A 14 57.75 32.78 -21.75
C CYS A 14 56.47 32.32 -22.46
N PHE A 15 56.30 32.71 -23.72
CA PHE A 15 55.13 32.28 -24.53
C PHE A 15 55.19 30.79 -24.91
N MET A 16 56.39 30.24 -25.12
CA MET A 16 56.58 28.81 -25.33
C MET A 16 56.30 27.96 -24.04
N LEU A 17 56.56 28.55 -22.88
CA LEU A 17 56.28 27.89 -21.59
C LEU A 17 54.79 27.90 -21.20
N THR A 18 53.98 28.78 -21.81
CA THR A 18 52.54 28.81 -21.58
C THR A 18 51.76 27.91 -22.54
N ILE A 19 52.41 27.30 -23.55
CA ILE A 19 51.78 26.34 -24.48
C ILE A 19 51.99 24.89 -23.98
N PHE A 20 52.54 24.66 -22.81
CA PHE A 20 52.20 23.42 -22.15
C PHE A 20 50.73 23.52 -21.74
N ASP A 21 49.88 23.17 -22.70
CA ASP A 21 48.55 22.71 -22.37
C ASP A 21 48.72 21.83 -21.13
N SER A 22 48.30 22.35 -20.03
CA SER A 22 47.82 21.54 -18.97
C SER A 22 46.68 20.73 -19.62
N GLN A 23 47.03 19.66 -20.28
CA GLN A 23 46.17 18.51 -20.38
C GLN A 23 45.95 18.17 -18.91
N ALA A 24 45.07 18.91 -18.25
CA ALA A 24 44.25 18.31 -17.25
C ALA A 24 43.76 17.08 -17.93
N GLN A 25 44.44 15.96 -17.71
CA GLN A 25 43.88 14.67 -17.96
C GLN A 25 42.52 14.77 -17.29
N GLY A 26 41.56 15.16 -18.13
CA GLY A 26 40.24 14.76 -17.83
C GLY A 26 40.44 13.28 -17.56
N LEU A 27 40.35 12.93 -16.31
CA LEU A 27 39.79 11.69 -15.94
C LEU A 27 38.42 11.71 -16.58
N GLY A 28 38.41 11.69 -17.92
CA GLY A 28 37.32 11.20 -18.67
C GLY A 28 37.10 9.84 -18.06
N PRO A 29 36.02 9.63 -17.43
CA PRO A 29 35.79 8.34 -16.83
C PRO A 29 35.90 7.34 -17.96
N GLU A 30 36.85 6.45 -17.91
CA GLU A 30 36.80 5.18 -18.58
C GLU A 30 35.64 4.37 -17.97
N TRP A 31 34.56 5.06 -17.64
CA TRP A 31 33.32 4.47 -17.19
C TRP A 31 32.62 3.79 -18.35
N ASP A 32 32.96 4.14 -19.58
CA ASP A 32 32.44 3.52 -20.80
C ASP A 32 32.97 2.10 -21.03
N GLN A 33 33.97 1.66 -20.27
CA GLN A 33 34.43 0.28 -20.23
C GLN A 33 33.91 -0.48 -18.99
N TYR A 34 32.82 -0.03 -18.41
CA TYR A 34 32.16 -0.89 -17.43
C TYR A 34 31.62 -2.10 -18.17
N LEU A 35 32.39 -3.17 -18.12
CA LEU A 35 31.87 -4.47 -18.52
C LEU A 35 30.61 -4.70 -17.69
N PRO A 36 29.46 -4.91 -18.34
CA PRO A 36 28.25 -5.17 -17.58
C PRO A 36 28.54 -6.34 -16.63
N PRO A 37 28.25 -6.21 -15.34
CA PRO A 37 28.50 -7.28 -14.40
C PRO A 37 27.82 -8.54 -14.90
N SER A 38 28.44 -9.69 -14.68
CA SER A 38 27.83 -10.98 -15.05
C SER A 38 26.41 -11.05 -14.47
N PRO A 39 25.45 -11.74 -15.10
CA PRO A 39 24.09 -11.86 -14.60
C PRO A 39 24.02 -12.24 -13.11
N ASN A 40 24.95 -13.06 -12.64
CA ASN A 40 25.05 -13.44 -11.23
C ASN A 40 25.54 -12.28 -10.34
N ALA A 41 26.47 -11.44 -10.83
CA ALA A 41 26.92 -10.27 -10.09
C ALA A 41 25.85 -9.17 -10.07
N THR A 42 25.09 -9.00 -11.15
CA THR A 42 23.96 -8.07 -11.20
C THR A 42 22.86 -8.48 -10.21
N SER A 43 22.57 -9.78 -10.08
CA SER A 43 21.61 -10.27 -9.09
C SER A 43 22.06 -9.99 -7.66
N LEU A 44 23.38 -10.07 -7.39
CA LEU A 44 23.93 -9.74 -6.07
C LEU A 44 23.78 -8.27 -5.72
N VAL A 45 24.00 -7.36 -6.69
CA VAL A 45 23.81 -5.92 -6.50
C VAL A 45 22.35 -5.59 -6.28
N THR A 46 21.42 -6.26 -6.96
CA THR A 46 19.98 -6.08 -6.77
C THR A 46 19.55 -6.42 -5.33
N PHE A 47 20.21 -7.38 -4.68
CA PHE A 47 19.97 -7.70 -3.27
C PHE A 47 20.59 -6.67 -2.29
N THR A 48 21.59 -5.91 -2.73
CA THR A 48 22.24 -4.89 -1.89
C THR A 48 21.58 -3.51 -2.00
N GLU A 49 20.82 -3.25 -3.05
CA GLU A 49 20.02 -2.04 -3.16
C GLU A 49 18.70 -2.22 -2.38
N SER A 50 18.73 -1.97 -1.09
CA SER A 50 17.50 -1.85 -0.31
C SER A 50 16.71 -0.65 -0.80
N PRO A 51 15.48 -0.83 -1.32
CA PRO A 51 14.66 0.28 -1.77
C PRO A 51 14.24 1.13 -0.57
N VAL A 52 14.94 2.24 -0.40
CA VAL A 52 14.64 3.23 0.63
C VAL A 52 13.78 4.32 0.01
N SER A 53 12.62 4.57 0.59
CA SER A 53 11.81 5.72 0.23
C SER A 53 12.49 7.00 0.72
N HIS A 54 12.92 7.86 -0.20
CA HIS A 54 13.54 9.14 0.12
C HIS A 54 12.57 10.13 0.80
N THR A 55 11.27 9.89 0.72
CA THR A 55 10.24 10.78 1.28
C THR A 55 10.09 10.58 2.79
N ASN A 56 10.15 9.35 3.27
CA ASN A 56 9.87 9.00 4.67
C ASN A 56 10.95 8.11 5.30
N GLY A 57 12.02 7.77 4.56
CA GLY A 57 13.08 6.90 5.05
C GLY A 57 12.67 5.44 5.28
N SER A 58 11.48 5.02 4.80
CA SER A 58 11.06 3.64 4.98
C SER A 58 11.85 2.71 4.06
N VAL A 59 12.16 1.53 4.60
CA VAL A 59 12.78 0.43 3.86
C VAL A 59 11.71 -0.58 3.52
N GLY A 60 11.57 -0.88 2.22
CA GLY A 60 10.66 -1.92 1.74
C GLY A 60 11.45 -3.04 1.06
N VAL A 61 11.35 -4.26 1.58
CA VAL A 61 11.95 -5.46 0.97
C VAL A 61 10.85 -6.47 0.71
N SER A 62 10.80 -7.01 -0.50
CA SER A 62 9.88 -8.09 -0.85
C SER A 62 10.67 -9.33 -1.26
N ILE A 63 10.36 -10.45 -0.64
CA ILE A 63 10.98 -11.75 -0.90
C ILE A 63 9.90 -12.72 -1.38
N GLY A 64 9.98 -13.16 -2.63
CA GLY A 64 9.13 -14.24 -3.14
C GLY A 64 9.47 -15.56 -2.45
N VAL A 65 8.47 -16.19 -1.82
CA VAL A 65 8.64 -17.47 -1.13
C VAL A 65 8.24 -18.63 -2.03
N VAL A 66 7.07 -18.53 -2.65
CA VAL A 66 6.52 -19.57 -3.52
C VAL A 66 5.69 -18.91 -4.62
N ASN A 67 5.87 -19.41 -5.83
CA ASN A 67 5.01 -19.10 -6.96
C ASN A 67 4.29 -20.39 -7.37
N LEU A 68 3.01 -20.46 -7.10
CA LEU A 68 2.16 -21.58 -7.50
C LEU A 68 1.37 -21.15 -8.73
N ASN A 69 1.22 -22.07 -9.67
CA ASN A 69 0.32 -21.89 -10.79
C ASN A 69 -0.56 -23.15 -10.86
N SER A 70 -1.82 -22.99 -10.57
CA SER A 70 -2.79 -24.08 -10.63
C SER A 70 -3.91 -23.71 -11.60
N TYR A 71 -4.06 -24.50 -12.64
CA TYR A 71 -5.10 -24.31 -13.67
C TYR A 71 -5.12 -22.90 -14.29
N GLY A 72 -3.94 -22.27 -14.47
CA GLY A 72 -3.83 -20.94 -15.04
C GLY A 72 -3.99 -19.79 -14.03
N VAL A 73 -4.25 -20.10 -12.77
CA VAL A 73 -4.31 -19.12 -11.68
C VAL A 73 -2.96 -19.00 -11.00
N PRO A 74 -2.25 -17.87 -11.13
CA PRO A 74 -1.01 -17.65 -10.42
C PRO A 74 -1.32 -17.29 -8.95
N MET A 75 -0.75 -18.03 -8.01
CA MET A 75 -0.75 -17.69 -6.59
C MET A 75 0.69 -17.44 -6.16
N ASN A 76 0.98 -16.21 -5.85
CA ASN A 76 2.30 -15.81 -5.38
C ASN A 76 2.25 -15.58 -3.87
N VAL A 77 3.13 -16.29 -3.16
CA VAL A 77 3.35 -16.05 -1.74
C VAL A 77 4.66 -15.29 -1.60
N SER A 78 4.61 -14.14 -0.98
CA SER A 78 5.79 -13.32 -0.72
C SER A 78 5.79 -12.83 0.72
N MET A 79 6.99 -12.60 1.24
CA MET A 79 7.20 -11.90 2.49
C MET A 79 7.58 -10.45 2.19
N GLN A 80 6.93 -9.54 2.84
CA GLN A 80 7.18 -8.12 2.68
C GLN A 80 7.65 -7.53 4.01
N TYR A 81 8.83 -6.92 3.99
CA TYR A 81 9.34 -6.09 5.07
C TYR A 81 9.01 -4.63 4.79
N ASN A 82 8.44 -3.95 5.75
CA ASN A 82 8.16 -2.53 5.65
C ASN A 82 8.42 -1.87 7.01
N SER A 83 9.50 -1.12 7.11
CA SER A 83 9.89 -0.47 8.36
C SER A 83 10.18 1.01 8.15
N THR A 84 9.57 1.81 8.99
CA THR A 84 9.83 3.25 9.14
C THR A 84 10.67 3.54 10.40
N GLY A 85 11.32 2.54 10.97
CA GLY A 85 12.05 2.59 12.22
C GLY A 85 11.39 1.75 13.33
N VAL A 86 12.05 1.66 14.47
CA VAL A 86 11.58 0.87 15.61
C VAL A 86 10.46 1.60 16.34
N ARG A 87 9.32 0.95 16.48
CA ARG A 87 8.18 1.44 17.27
C ARG A 87 8.11 0.67 18.59
N THR A 88 8.02 1.37 19.70
CA THR A 88 8.09 0.79 21.06
C THR A 88 6.91 -0.12 21.43
N ARG A 89 5.82 -0.10 20.66
CA ARG A 89 4.60 -0.90 20.87
C ARG A 89 4.26 -1.80 19.69
N GLU A 90 5.20 -1.98 18.77
CA GLU A 90 4.99 -2.86 17.62
C GLU A 90 5.18 -4.30 18.04
N GLU A 91 4.14 -5.11 17.89
CA GLU A 91 4.19 -6.55 18.12
C GLU A 91 4.75 -7.26 16.89
N SER A 92 5.54 -8.29 17.13
CA SER A 92 6.09 -9.12 16.07
C SER A 92 5.00 -9.98 15.43
N SER A 93 4.93 -9.98 14.11
CA SER A 93 4.13 -10.96 13.38
C SER A 93 4.73 -12.37 13.50
N GLN A 94 4.04 -13.38 12.97
CA GLN A 94 4.53 -14.77 12.95
C GLN A 94 5.85 -14.92 12.17
N VAL A 95 6.16 -14.01 11.27
CA VAL A 95 7.37 -14.02 10.42
C VAL A 95 8.43 -13.02 10.86
N GLY A 96 8.19 -12.28 11.92
CA GLY A 96 9.13 -11.32 12.48
C GLY A 96 8.60 -9.89 12.57
N LEU A 97 9.36 -9.04 13.26
CA LEU A 97 9.01 -7.63 13.42
C LEU A 97 9.06 -6.91 12.07
N SER A 98 8.02 -6.14 11.75
CA SER A 98 7.86 -5.40 10.49
C SER A 98 7.79 -6.28 9.23
N TRP A 99 7.67 -7.61 9.39
CA TRP A 99 7.44 -8.54 8.29
C TRP A 99 5.97 -8.93 8.19
N ASN A 100 5.48 -9.00 6.96
CA ASN A 100 4.13 -9.49 6.63
C ASN A 100 4.22 -10.57 5.55
N ILE A 101 3.35 -11.58 5.64
CA ILE A 101 3.15 -12.53 4.56
C ILE A 101 2.07 -11.97 3.64
N GLN A 102 2.39 -11.87 2.36
CA GLN A 102 1.44 -11.59 1.31
C GLN A 102 1.07 -12.92 0.65
N SER A 103 -0.09 -13.46 0.98
CA SER A 103 -0.57 -14.71 0.39
C SER A 103 -2.07 -14.60 0.11
N GLY A 104 -2.46 -14.93 -1.12
CA GLY A 104 -3.87 -14.92 -1.50
C GLY A 104 -4.47 -13.52 -1.55
N GLY A 105 -5.28 -13.18 -0.58
CA GLY A 105 -5.92 -11.88 -0.53
C GLY A 105 -6.69 -11.67 0.75
N VAL A 106 -7.00 -10.42 1.05
CA VAL A 106 -7.74 -10.02 2.24
C VAL A 106 -8.65 -8.84 1.92
N ILE A 107 -9.82 -8.85 2.54
CA ILE A 107 -10.66 -7.68 2.70
C ILE A 107 -10.47 -7.22 4.14
N THR A 108 -10.02 -5.99 4.36
CA THR A 108 -9.89 -5.42 5.71
C THR A 108 -10.92 -4.33 5.90
N ARG A 109 -11.44 -4.22 7.12
CA ARG A 109 -12.39 -3.19 7.51
C ARG A 109 -11.73 -2.17 8.42
N THR A 110 -11.94 -0.92 8.11
CA THR A 110 -11.68 0.20 9.02
C THR A 110 -13.01 0.67 9.58
N VAL A 111 -13.26 0.40 10.85
CA VAL A 111 -14.45 0.90 11.54
C VAL A 111 -14.33 2.41 11.64
N MET A 112 -15.30 3.09 11.06
CA MET A 112 -15.45 4.53 11.14
C MET A 112 -16.52 4.84 12.20
N GLY A 113 -16.31 5.86 13.01
CA GLY A 113 -17.27 6.16 14.06
C GLY A 113 -17.17 5.25 15.29
N ALA A 114 -18.31 4.90 15.86
CA ALA A 114 -18.40 4.27 17.17
C ALA A 114 -18.67 2.76 17.15
N HIS A 115 -19.33 2.25 16.14
CA HIS A 115 -19.77 0.85 16.05
C HIS A 115 -19.58 0.27 14.66
N PRO A 116 -19.41 -1.05 14.52
CA PRO A 116 -19.48 -1.71 13.22
C PRO A 116 -20.83 -1.47 12.54
N ASP A 117 -20.84 -1.36 11.21
CA ASP A 117 -22.04 -1.07 10.41
C ASP A 117 -23.22 -1.99 10.73
N GLU A 118 -22.96 -3.28 10.95
CA GLU A 118 -23.96 -4.31 11.23
C GLU A 118 -24.40 -4.37 12.70
N SER A 119 -23.92 -3.50 13.57
CA SER A 119 -24.33 -3.48 14.98
C SER A 119 -25.84 -3.28 15.09
N PRO A 120 -26.58 -4.19 15.78
CA PRO A 120 -28.03 -4.33 15.61
C PRO A 120 -28.88 -3.15 16.08
N THR A 121 -28.32 -2.22 16.81
CA THR A 121 -29.06 -1.04 17.32
C THR A 121 -28.37 0.28 17.07
N LEU A 122 -27.03 0.29 17.04
CA LEU A 122 -26.26 1.52 17.04
C LEU A 122 -25.38 1.65 15.79
N GLY A 123 -25.22 0.58 15.01
CA GLY A 123 -24.42 0.58 13.79
C GLY A 123 -25.06 1.35 12.64
N TYR A 124 -24.26 1.75 11.69
CA TYR A 124 -24.64 2.60 10.55
C TYR A 124 -25.90 2.11 9.82
N LEU A 125 -26.00 0.83 9.48
CA LEU A 125 -27.15 0.26 8.75
C LEU A 125 -28.47 0.34 9.50
N HIS A 126 -28.45 0.43 10.84
CA HIS A 126 -29.63 0.55 11.67
C HIS A 126 -29.89 1.97 12.19
N ALA A 127 -28.83 2.73 12.37
CA ALA A 127 -28.91 4.11 12.85
C ALA A 127 -29.55 5.03 11.81
N ILE A 128 -29.17 4.85 10.54
CA ILE A 128 -29.70 5.66 9.44
C ILE A 128 -31.20 5.51 9.30
N ASP A 129 -31.74 4.31 9.40
CA ASP A 129 -33.20 4.08 9.35
C ASP A 129 -33.96 4.85 10.43
N THR A 130 -33.34 5.06 11.60
CA THR A 130 -33.94 5.83 12.69
C THR A 130 -34.03 7.33 12.37
N PHE A 131 -33.15 7.85 11.51
CA PHE A 131 -33.03 9.29 11.21
C PHE A 131 -33.38 9.67 9.77
N LYS A 132 -33.77 8.69 8.95
CA LYS A 132 -34.01 8.85 7.51
C LYS A 132 -35.06 9.89 7.16
N ASP A 133 -36.14 9.96 7.95
CA ASP A 133 -37.30 10.84 7.70
C ASP A 133 -37.16 12.23 8.28
N VAL A 134 -36.00 12.58 8.79
CA VAL A 134 -35.83 13.87 9.44
C VAL A 134 -35.56 14.97 8.41
N PRO A 135 -36.28 16.11 8.53
CA PRO A 135 -36.10 17.26 7.66
C PRO A 135 -34.64 17.77 7.68
N VAL A 136 -34.13 18.18 6.52
CA VAL A 136 -32.75 18.65 6.33
C VAL A 136 -32.36 19.77 7.31
N GLN A 137 -33.33 20.62 7.65
CA GLN A 137 -33.13 21.75 8.57
C GLN A 137 -32.84 21.32 10.02
N ASP A 138 -33.20 20.09 10.38
CA ASP A 138 -33.03 19.55 11.74
C ASP A 138 -31.86 18.58 11.85
N ARG A 139 -31.15 18.34 10.74
CA ARG A 139 -30.05 17.33 10.67
C ARG A 139 -28.92 17.60 11.65
N ASP A 140 -28.49 18.87 11.78
CA ASP A 140 -27.41 19.24 12.73
C ASP A 140 -27.78 18.86 14.16
N SER A 141 -29.04 19.10 14.55
CA SER A 141 -29.53 18.75 15.88
C SER A 141 -29.61 17.24 16.09
N ILE A 142 -29.89 16.49 15.02
CA ILE A 142 -29.99 15.04 15.06
C ILE A 142 -28.62 14.39 15.09
N GLU A 143 -27.69 14.88 14.31
CA GLU A 143 -26.32 14.40 14.36
C GLU A 143 -25.74 14.51 15.78
N VAL A 144 -25.97 15.63 16.45
CA VAL A 144 -25.60 15.81 17.86
C VAL A 144 -26.37 14.84 18.77
N LEU A 145 -27.67 14.64 18.53
CA LEU A 145 -28.47 13.69 19.32
C LEU A 145 -28.07 12.24 19.08
N ALA A 146 -27.75 11.88 17.84
CA ALA A 146 -27.26 10.56 17.48
C ALA A 146 -25.94 10.26 18.19
N LEU A 147 -24.98 11.18 18.10
CA LEU A 147 -23.71 11.09 18.81
C LEU A 147 -23.88 10.97 20.33
N MET A 148 -24.79 11.77 20.92
CA MET A 148 -25.09 11.69 22.36
C MET A 148 -25.71 10.35 22.78
N ARG A 149 -26.39 9.67 21.89
CA ARG A 149 -27.00 8.36 22.12
C ARG A 149 -26.10 7.19 21.68
N GLY A 150 -24.93 7.49 21.12
CA GLY A 150 -23.98 6.49 20.68
C GLY A 150 -24.29 5.84 19.34
N TYR A 151 -25.20 6.41 18.52
CA TYR A 151 -25.43 5.93 17.16
C TYR A 151 -24.26 6.23 16.24
N ASP A 152 -23.96 5.30 15.37
CA ASP A 152 -22.99 5.45 14.30
C ASP A 152 -23.67 5.91 13.01
N LEU A 153 -23.23 7.05 12.49
CA LEU A 153 -23.74 7.62 11.24
C LEU A 153 -22.70 7.61 10.12
N GLN A 154 -21.56 6.95 10.34
CA GLN A 154 -20.47 6.89 9.37
C GLN A 154 -20.28 5.47 8.87
N PRO A 155 -20.37 5.22 7.54
CA PRO A 155 -20.14 3.90 7.01
C PRO A 155 -18.69 3.46 7.20
N ASP A 156 -18.50 2.19 7.50
CA ASP A 156 -17.20 1.56 7.55
C ASP A 156 -16.56 1.51 6.16
N ILE A 157 -15.24 1.60 6.13
CA ILE A 157 -14.49 1.51 4.88
C ILE A 157 -13.86 0.13 4.77
N PHE A 158 -14.25 -0.59 3.74
CA PHE A 158 -13.68 -1.89 3.39
C PHE A 158 -12.60 -1.73 2.32
N HIS A 159 -11.45 -2.33 2.54
CA HIS A 159 -10.32 -2.31 1.62
C HIS A 159 -10.09 -3.70 1.05
N ILE A 160 -10.08 -3.82 -0.26
CA ILE A 160 -9.78 -5.06 -0.99
C ILE A 160 -8.31 -5.05 -1.39
N ASN A 161 -7.59 -6.12 -1.05
CA ASN A 161 -6.25 -6.39 -1.52
C ASN A 161 -6.09 -7.88 -1.79
N ALA A 162 -6.34 -8.31 -3.01
CA ALA A 162 -6.34 -9.73 -3.36
C ALA A 162 -5.99 -9.96 -4.82
N MET A 163 -5.01 -10.79 -5.11
CA MET A 163 -4.71 -11.34 -6.45
C MET A 163 -4.75 -10.30 -7.59
N GLY A 164 -4.25 -9.08 -7.34
CA GLY A 164 -4.31 -7.98 -8.30
C GLY A 164 -5.57 -7.11 -8.20
N LEU A 165 -6.55 -7.50 -7.42
CA LEU A 165 -7.68 -6.66 -7.06
C LEU A 165 -7.25 -5.68 -5.97
N SER A 166 -7.44 -4.40 -6.20
CA SER A 166 -7.20 -3.35 -5.21
C SER A 166 -8.30 -2.30 -5.33
N GLY A 167 -9.02 -2.09 -4.25
CA GLY A 167 -10.15 -1.15 -4.23
C GLY A 167 -10.68 -0.91 -2.82
N LYS A 168 -11.68 -0.02 -2.76
CA LYS A 168 -12.40 0.28 -1.52
C LYS A 168 -13.88 0.28 -1.79
N PHE A 169 -14.66 -0.13 -0.81
CA PHE A 169 -16.11 -0.05 -0.86
C PHE A 169 -16.67 0.31 0.51
N VAL A 170 -17.91 0.74 0.51
CA VAL A 170 -18.73 0.99 1.69
C VAL A 170 -20.04 0.24 1.54
N LEU A 171 -20.82 0.15 2.60
CA LEU A 171 -22.17 -0.41 2.54
C LEU A 171 -23.18 0.70 2.25
N ASP A 172 -24.17 0.37 1.43
CA ASP A 172 -25.33 1.20 1.17
C ASP A 172 -26.24 1.20 2.41
N ASP A 173 -26.73 2.36 2.78
CA ASP A 173 -27.55 2.51 3.97
C ASP A 173 -28.97 1.92 3.83
N ASP A 174 -29.50 1.86 2.59
CA ASP A 174 -30.84 1.35 2.31
C ASP A 174 -30.88 -0.15 2.11
N THR A 175 -29.90 -0.69 1.39
CA THR A 175 -29.90 -2.09 0.93
C THR A 175 -28.90 -2.96 1.66
N GLY A 176 -27.88 -2.36 2.28
CA GLY A 176 -26.71 -3.05 2.82
C GLY A 176 -25.75 -3.58 1.75
N ASP A 177 -26.01 -3.32 0.47
CA ASP A 177 -25.17 -3.76 -0.62
C ASP A 177 -23.83 -3.02 -0.66
N ALA A 178 -22.80 -3.64 -1.19
CA ALA A 178 -21.49 -3.03 -1.31
C ALA A 178 -21.44 -2.03 -2.47
N ILE A 179 -21.08 -0.78 -2.18
CA ILE A 179 -20.85 0.29 -3.16
C ILE A 179 -19.35 0.52 -3.30
N LEU A 180 -18.80 0.23 -4.49
CA LEU A 180 -17.41 0.50 -4.82
C LEU A 180 -17.14 2.02 -4.88
N LEU A 181 -16.09 2.47 -4.19
CA LEU A 181 -15.63 3.87 -4.24
C LEU A 181 -14.77 4.19 -5.47
N SER A 182 -14.52 3.20 -6.31
CA SER A 182 -13.77 3.35 -7.56
C SER A 182 -14.58 2.78 -8.72
N GLU A 183 -14.45 3.37 -9.90
CA GLU A 183 -15.07 2.86 -11.13
C GLU A 183 -14.40 1.55 -11.58
N ARG A 184 -14.84 0.44 -11.01
CA ARG A 184 -14.41 -0.90 -11.39
C ARG A 184 -15.64 -1.74 -11.68
N PRO A 185 -15.63 -2.55 -12.74
CA PRO A 185 -16.77 -3.40 -13.11
C PRO A 185 -16.82 -4.68 -12.27
N TRP A 186 -16.63 -4.54 -10.95
CA TRP A 186 -16.68 -5.66 -10.03
C TRP A 186 -18.06 -5.75 -9.38
N LYS A 187 -18.52 -6.97 -9.17
CA LYS A 187 -19.68 -7.23 -8.37
C LYS A 187 -19.26 -7.77 -7.01
N ILE A 188 -19.63 -7.08 -5.95
CA ILE A 188 -19.36 -7.49 -4.58
C ILE A 188 -20.69 -7.90 -3.96
N SER A 189 -20.71 -9.02 -3.26
CA SER A 189 -21.85 -9.50 -2.50
C SER A 189 -21.38 -10.16 -1.20
N HIS A 190 -22.25 -10.18 -0.21
CA HIS A 190 -22.02 -10.81 1.08
C HIS A 190 -23.21 -11.66 1.51
N ASP A 191 -23.01 -12.49 2.51
CA ASP A 191 -24.11 -13.19 3.18
C ASP A 191 -24.82 -12.28 4.19
N ALA A 192 -25.99 -12.69 4.66
CA ALA A 192 -26.82 -11.87 5.55
C ALA A 192 -26.15 -11.50 6.89
N ASN A 193 -25.10 -12.21 7.28
CA ASN A 193 -24.41 -11.99 8.55
C ASN A 193 -22.99 -11.42 8.37
N PHE A 194 -22.62 -10.98 7.18
CA PHE A 194 -21.28 -10.48 6.84
C PHE A 194 -20.12 -11.44 7.16
N ASN A 195 -20.44 -12.76 7.19
CA ASN A 195 -19.41 -13.78 7.43
C ASN A 195 -18.61 -14.11 6.18
N GLN A 196 -19.18 -13.87 5.01
CA GLN A 196 -18.57 -14.21 3.73
C GLN A 196 -18.74 -13.07 2.73
N TRP A 197 -17.68 -12.81 1.99
CA TRP A 197 -17.67 -11.91 0.84
C TRP A 197 -17.38 -12.66 -0.43
N THR A 198 -18.06 -12.28 -1.50
CA THR A 198 -17.81 -12.79 -2.85
C THR A 198 -17.56 -11.59 -3.76
N ILE A 199 -16.43 -11.57 -4.45
CA ILE A 199 -16.12 -10.59 -5.47
C ILE A 199 -16.06 -11.30 -6.81
N ILE A 200 -16.72 -10.74 -7.81
CA ILE A 200 -16.65 -11.19 -9.20
C ILE A 200 -15.98 -10.08 -10.00
N ASP A 201 -14.87 -10.38 -10.64
CA ASP A 201 -14.15 -9.43 -11.47
C ASP A 201 -14.74 -9.30 -12.89
N GLU A 202 -14.15 -8.45 -13.71
CA GLU A 202 -14.55 -8.22 -15.10
C GLU A 202 -14.39 -9.46 -16.00
N GLY A 203 -13.52 -10.38 -15.62
CA GLY A 203 -13.28 -11.66 -16.30
C GLY A 203 -14.26 -12.75 -15.90
N GLY A 204 -15.12 -12.49 -14.92
CA GLY A 204 -16.06 -13.49 -14.35
C GLY A 204 -15.42 -14.37 -13.28
N THR A 205 -14.17 -14.14 -12.91
CA THR A 205 -13.52 -14.87 -11.83
C THR A 205 -14.13 -14.51 -10.50
N GLN A 206 -14.48 -15.52 -9.72
CA GLN A 206 -15.08 -15.35 -8.39
C GLN A 206 -14.02 -15.57 -7.31
N TYR A 207 -13.99 -14.65 -6.37
CA TYR A 207 -13.11 -14.67 -5.20
C TYR A 207 -13.96 -14.77 -3.96
N LEU A 208 -13.80 -15.85 -3.17
CA LEU A 208 -14.51 -16.10 -1.91
C LEU A 208 -13.58 -15.80 -0.73
N PHE A 209 -14.08 -14.98 0.20
CA PHE A 209 -13.41 -14.62 1.45
C PHE A 209 -14.30 -15.12 2.60
N THR A 210 -13.88 -16.16 3.30
CA THR A 210 -14.68 -16.83 4.35
C THR A 210 -13.98 -16.94 5.69
N GLU A 211 -12.64 -16.94 5.71
CA GLU A 211 -11.90 -16.97 6.98
C GLU A 211 -11.85 -15.57 7.58
N GLN A 212 -12.18 -15.45 8.85
CA GLN A 212 -12.36 -14.17 9.52
C GLN A 212 -11.30 -13.93 10.59
N GLU A 213 -10.91 -12.69 10.71
CA GLU A 213 -10.18 -12.18 11.87
C GLU A 213 -11.11 -11.25 12.66
N THR A 214 -11.23 -11.52 13.96
CA THR A 214 -12.05 -10.72 14.85
C THR A 214 -11.18 -9.94 15.83
N THR A 215 -11.55 -8.69 16.05
CA THR A 215 -10.90 -7.82 17.02
C THR A 215 -11.90 -7.49 18.14
N PHE A 216 -11.43 -7.55 19.38
CA PHE A 216 -12.21 -7.09 20.52
C PHE A 216 -11.86 -5.63 20.80
N SER A 217 -12.85 -4.76 20.73
CA SER A 217 -12.70 -3.37 21.13
C SER A 217 -13.24 -3.17 22.54
N SER A 218 -12.40 -2.72 23.45
CA SER A 218 -12.81 -2.35 24.82
C SER A 218 -13.75 -1.12 24.85
N ALA A 219 -13.79 -0.35 23.76
CA ALA A 219 -14.69 0.80 23.64
C ALA A 219 -16.15 0.39 23.39
N TYR A 220 -16.35 -0.75 22.72
CA TYR A 220 -17.70 -1.22 22.36
C TYR A 220 -18.12 -2.47 23.12
N GLU A 221 -17.22 -3.07 23.92
CA GLU A 221 -17.43 -4.32 24.65
C GLU A 221 -17.87 -5.49 23.74
N GLN A 222 -17.61 -5.41 22.45
CA GLN A 222 -17.99 -6.40 21.44
C GLN A 222 -16.82 -6.78 20.55
N ALA A 223 -16.76 -8.06 20.21
CA ALA A 223 -15.90 -8.55 19.15
C ALA A 223 -16.57 -8.27 17.79
N HIS A 224 -15.81 -7.76 16.85
CA HIS A 224 -16.26 -7.55 15.48
C HIS A 224 -15.21 -8.02 14.48
N THR A 225 -15.67 -8.41 13.31
CA THR A 225 -14.76 -8.89 12.25
C THR A 225 -14.07 -7.71 11.59
N THR A 226 -12.75 -7.75 11.53
CA THR A 226 -11.91 -6.70 10.93
C THR A 226 -11.24 -7.13 9.65
N ALA A 227 -11.14 -8.43 9.38
CA ALA A 227 -10.60 -8.92 8.12
C ALA A 227 -11.26 -10.22 7.67
N TRP A 228 -11.31 -10.44 6.35
CA TRP A 228 -11.76 -11.66 5.69
C TRP A 228 -10.68 -12.10 4.71
N TYR A 229 -10.21 -13.33 4.84
CA TYR A 229 -9.15 -13.87 4.01
C TYR A 229 -9.71 -14.67 2.84
N LEU A 230 -9.05 -14.57 1.70
CA LEU A 230 -9.37 -15.31 0.48
C LEU A 230 -9.16 -16.81 0.71
N THR A 231 -10.23 -17.59 0.53
CA THR A 231 -10.18 -19.04 0.71
C THR A 231 -10.36 -19.80 -0.60
N LYS A 232 -11.00 -19.17 -1.58
CA LYS A 232 -11.28 -19.85 -2.86
C LYS A 232 -11.32 -18.85 -4.01
N GLN A 233 -10.75 -19.27 -5.13
CA GLN A 233 -10.92 -18.62 -6.43
C GLN A 233 -11.53 -19.62 -7.41
N VAL A 234 -12.51 -19.17 -8.20
CA VAL A 234 -13.20 -19.95 -9.23
C VAL A 234 -13.21 -19.15 -10.52
N ILE A 235 -12.76 -19.77 -11.61
CA ILE A 235 -12.76 -19.20 -12.97
C ILE A 235 -13.90 -19.78 -13.75
#